data_e9d81442e063c69dbb8c6e971fd6c7e8
#
_entry.id   e9d81442e063c69dbb8c6e971fd6c7e8
#
_cell.length_a   1.000
_cell.length_b   1.000
_cell.length_c   1.000
_cell.angle_alpha   90.00
_cell.angle_beta   90.00
_cell.angle_gamma   90.00
#
_symmetry.space_group_name_H-M   'P 1'
#
loop_
_entity.id
_entity.type
_entity.pdbx_description
1 polymer ?
#
loop_
_entity_poly.entity_id
_entity_poly.type
_entity_poly.pdbx_seq_one_letter_code
_entity_poly.pdbx_strand_id
1 'polypeptide(L)'
;MNLVKANLIGLGLSAFVITVWQIQNFPRSLYLLFYLFNFIFGLLSRYIIRRILKTNRKKGRNIKHTVFIGFSTSAAAYIDRIKSNPQWGLKVHGIFDDLVSDNFEYRGIKKIGTLSDLAAYLEKTSLDEVAITLNLNEYHKLEQIVAICEKSGVHTKFVPDYYNFISTNPYTEDLDGL
;
A
#
# COMPACT_ATOMS: atom_id res chain seq x y z
N MET A 1 -9.94 -1.73 -12.91
CA MET A 1 -11.12 -1.86 -13.79
C MET A 1 -12.23 -2.58 -13.04
N ASN A 2 -13.41 -2.02 -12.96
CA ASN A 2 -14.50 -2.63 -12.19
C ASN A 2 -15.04 -3.88 -12.90
N LEU A 3 -15.25 -4.98 -12.15
CA LEU A 3 -15.77 -6.24 -12.65
C LEU A 3 -17.06 -6.05 -13.48
N VAL A 4 -17.92 -5.16 -13.03
CA VAL A 4 -19.18 -4.79 -13.72
C VAL A 4 -18.88 -4.22 -15.11
N LYS A 5 -17.96 -3.27 -15.24
CA LYS A 5 -17.59 -2.68 -16.55
C LYS A 5 -17.03 -3.73 -17.50
N ALA A 6 -16.16 -4.62 -16.99
CA ALA A 6 -15.59 -5.69 -17.82
C ALA A 6 -16.67 -6.67 -18.34
N ASN A 7 -17.62 -7.07 -17.47
CA ASN A 7 -18.72 -7.94 -17.86
C ASN A 7 -19.68 -7.26 -18.85
N LEU A 8 -19.99 -5.98 -18.66
CA LEU A 8 -20.84 -5.23 -19.60
C LEU A 8 -20.19 -5.07 -20.98
N ILE A 9 -18.89 -4.76 -21.03
CA ILE A 9 -18.16 -4.68 -22.30
C ILE A 9 -18.13 -6.04 -22.98
N GLY A 10 -17.83 -7.12 -22.23
CA GLY A 10 -17.83 -8.47 -22.76
C GLY A 10 -19.19 -8.90 -23.32
N LEU A 11 -20.27 -8.56 -22.59
CA LEU A 11 -21.65 -8.81 -23.01
C LEU A 11 -21.99 -8.06 -24.31
N GLY A 12 -21.60 -6.79 -24.41
CA GLY A 12 -21.82 -6.00 -25.63
C GLY A 12 -21.05 -6.53 -26.83
N LEU A 13 -19.77 -6.85 -26.66
CA LEU A 13 -18.92 -7.39 -27.72
C LEU A 13 -19.42 -8.75 -28.22
N SER A 14 -19.78 -9.66 -27.32
CA SER A 14 -20.29 -10.98 -27.71
C SER A 14 -21.66 -10.89 -28.36
N ALA A 15 -22.54 -10.00 -27.91
CA ALA A 15 -23.82 -9.75 -28.59
C ALA A 15 -23.60 -9.22 -30.00
N PHE A 16 -22.65 -8.31 -30.19
CA PHE A 16 -22.27 -7.78 -31.49
C PHE A 16 -21.77 -8.89 -32.43
N VAL A 17 -20.86 -9.76 -31.96
CA VAL A 17 -20.34 -10.89 -32.75
C VAL A 17 -21.46 -11.87 -33.16
N ILE A 18 -22.35 -12.23 -32.24
CA ILE A 18 -23.49 -13.13 -32.53
C ILE A 18 -24.40 -12.52 -33.60
N THR A 19 -24.62 -11.21 -33.55
CA THR A 19 -25.47 -10.50 -34.51
C THR A 19 -24.83 -10.42 -35.89
N VAL A 20 -23.53 -10.06 -35.98
CA VAL A 20 -22.79 -9.87 -37.23
C VAL A 20 -22.63 -11.23 -37.97
N TRP A 21 -22.34 -12.30 -37.26
CA TRP A 21 -22.16 -13.61 -37.85
C TRP A 21 -23.45 -14.39 -38.01
N GLN A 22 -24.61 -13.77 -37.75
CA GLN A 22 -25.95 -14.35 -37.92
C GLN A 22 -26.08 -15.78 -37.38
N ILE A 23 -25.49 -16.04 -36.19
CA ILE A 23 -25.53 -17.37 -35.57
C ILE A 23 -26.98 -17.66 -35.19
N GLN A 24 -27.65 -18.40 -36.08
CA GLN A 24 -29.03 -18.83 -35.88
C GLN A 24 -29.08 -19.97 -34.87
N ASN A 25 -30.13 -19.99 -34.02
CA ASN A 25 -30.36 -20.99 -32.96
C ASN A 25 -29.45 -20.96 -31.74
N PHE A 26 -28.76 -19.83 -31.46
CA PHE A 26 -28.05 -19.71 -30.20
C PHE A 26 -29.03 -19.50 -29.04
N PRO A 27 -29.08 -20.38 -28.02
CA PRO A 27 -30.07 -20.29 -26.95
C PRO A 27 -29.77 -19.06 -26.06
N ARG A 28 -30.65 -18.08 -26.10
CA ARG A 28 -30.53 -16.81 -25.36
C ARG A 28 -30.43 -17.03 -23.84
N SER A 29 -31.09 -18.06 -23.33
CA SER A 29 -31.02 -18.43 -21.91
C SER A 29 -29.62 -18.90 -21.50
N LEU A 30 -28.91 -19.61 -22.33
CA LEU A 30 -27.56 -20.10 -22.07
C LEU A 30 -26.56 -18.93 -22.04
N TYR A 31 -26.77 -17.94 -22.89
CA TYR A 31 -25.98 -16.70 -22.93
C TYR A 31 -26.13 -15.91 -21.64
N LEU A 32 -27.35 -15.67 -21.17
CA LEU A 32 -27.61 -14.98 -19.91
C LEU A 32 -27.03 -15.76 -18.71
N LEU A 33 -27.20 -17.07 -18.71
CA LEU A 33 -26.68 -17.94 -17.66
C LEU A 33 -25.13 -17.89 -17.58
N PHE A 34 -24.47 -17.89 -18.74
CA PHE A 34 -23.00 -17.76 -18.81
C PHE A 34 -22.51 -16.49 -18.15
N TYR A 35 -23.10 -15.33 -18.47
CA TYR A 35 -22.70 -14.06 -17.88
C TYR A 35 -23.03 -13.97 -16.38
N LEU A 36 -24.15 -14.55 -15.96
CA LEU A 36 -24.51 -14.65 -14.55
C LEU A 36 -23.46 -15.47 -13.77
N PHE A 37 -23.08 -16.65 -14.27
CA PHE A 37 -22.05 -17.46 -13.65
C PHE A 37 -20.68 -16.77 -13.68
N ASN A 38 -20.30 -16.15 -14.80
CA ASN A 38 -19.05 -15.41 -14.90
C ASN A 38 -18.98 -14.30 -13.83
N PHE A 39 -20.06 -13.57 -13.63
CA PHE A 39 -20.14 -12.53 -12.62
C PHE A 39 -20.01 -13.11 -11.20
N ILE A 40 -20.75 -14.18 -10.88
CA ILE A 40 -20.69 -14.84 -9.57
C ILE A 40 -19.29 -15.39 -9.30
N PHE A 41 -18.70 -16.13 -10.24
CA PHE A 41 -17.34 -16.65 -10.11
C PHE A 41 -16.29 -15.54 -9.97
N GLY A 42 -16.47 -14.44 -10.71
CA GLY A 42 -15.60 -13.27 -10.62
C GLY A 42 -15.64 -12.60 -9.24
N LEU A 43 -16.80 -12.51 -8.60
CA LEU A 43 -16.94 -12.04 -7.22
C LEU A 43 -16.34 -13.02 -6.21
N LEU A 44 -16.67 -14.31 -6.37
CA LEU A 44 -16.21 -15.36 -5.46
C LEU A 44 -14.69 -15.49 -5.48
N SER A 45 -14.06 -15.51 -6.64
CA SER A 45 -12.60 -15.57 -6.78
C SER A 45 -11.91 -14.40 -6.10
N ARG A 46 -12.43 -13.17 -6.28
CA ARG A 46 -11.89 -11.98 -5.61
C ARG A 46 -12.04 -12.06 -4.10
N TYR A 47 -13.15 -12.54 -3.60
CA TYR A 47 -13.38 -12.74 -2.17
C TYR A 47 -12.38 -13.76 -1.60
N ILE A 48 -12.25 -14.92 -2.26
CA ILE A 48 -11.35 -16.00 -1.85
C ILE A 48 -9.89 -15.51 -1.84
N ILE A 49 -9.43 -14.87 -2.93
CA ILE A 49 -8.06 -14.34 -3.03
C ILE A 49 -7.79 -13.33 -1.92
N ARG A 50 -8.69 -12.38 -1.69
CA ARG A 50 -8.55 -11.39 -0.61
C ARG A 50 -8.47 -12.07 0.77
N ARG A 51 -9.29 -13.09 1.01
CA ARG A 51 -9.31 -13.82 2.28
C ARG A 51 -8.02 -14.61 2.48
N ILE A 52 -7.53 -15.30 1.44
CA ILE A 52 -6.26 -16.04 1.47
C ILE A 52 -5.10 -15.09 1.74
N LEU A 53 -5.00 -13.98 0.99
CA LEU A 53 -3.94 -12.98 1.19
C LEU A 53 -3.96 -12.40 2.60
N LYS A 54 -5.14 -12.03 3.11
CA LYS A 54 -5.30 -11.50 4.48
C LYS A 54 -4.86 -12.53 5.53
N THR A 55 -5.22 -13.79 5.34
CA THR A 55 -4.85 -14.89 6.26
C THR A 55 -3.35 -15.17 6.21
N ASN A 56 -2.75 -15.21 5.01
CA ASN A 56 -1.32 -15.44 4.84
C ASN A 56 -0.47 -14.31 5.45
N ARG A 57 -0.89 -13.05 5.28
CA ARG A 57 -0.22 -11.91 5.92
C ARG A 57 -0.27 -11.97 7.45
N LYS A 58 -1.41 -12.38 8.04
CA LYS A 58 -1.50 -12.61 9.48
C LYS A 58 -0.57 -13.71 9.99
N LYS A 59 -0.27 -14.71 9.14
CA LYS A 59 0.68 -15.80 9.44
C LYS A 59 2.14 -15.43 9.14
N GLY A 60 2.43 -14.16 8.84
CA GLY A 60 3.79 -13.70 8.54
C GLY A 60 4.30 -14.04 7.14
N ARG A 61 3.43 -14.47 6.22
CA ARG A 61 3.78 -14.70 4.81
C ARG A 61 3.41 -13.49 3.97
N ASN A 62 4.25 -13.19 2.96
CA ASN A 62 4.07 -12.03 2.08
C ASN A 62 3.97 -10.71 2.87
N ILE A 63 4.91 -10.53 3.81
CA ILE A 63 5.08 -9.31 4.59
C ILE A 63 6.11 -8.42 3.93
N LYS A 64 5.88 -7.12 4.03
CA LYS A 64 6.82 -6.08 3.60
C LYS A 64 7.65 -5.63 4.79
N HIS A 65 8.95 -5.56 4.58
CA HIS A 65 9.91 -5.09 5.56
C HIS A 65 10.09 -3.57 5.43
N THR A 66 9.81 -2.83 6.49
CA THR A 66 9.90 -1.37 6.50
C THR A 66 10.74 -0.86 7.65
N VAL A 67 11.39 0.28 7.44
CA VAL A 67 12.03 1.09 8.48
C VAL A 67 11.42 2.49 8.49
N PHE A 68 11.48 3.14 9.63
CA PHE A 68 11.02 4.51 9.79
C PHE A 68 12.21 5.46 9.85
N ILE A 69 12.07 6.61 9.22
CA ILE A 69 13.03 7.70 9.27
C ILE A 69 12.39 8.90 9.97
N GLY A 70 12.90 9.22 11.15
CA GLY A 70 12.34 10.20 12.07
C GLY A 70 11.20 9.62 12.92
N PHE A 71 11.17 10.01 14.20
CA PHE A 71 10.11 9.64 15.13
C PHE A 71 9.26 10.87 15.48
N SER A 72 8.14 10.99 14.84
CA SER A 72 7.14 12.04 15.06
C SER A 72 5.84 11.47 15.62
N THR A 73 4.88 12.35 15.94
CA THR A 73 3.51 11.96 16.30
C THR A 73 2.86 11.10 15.21
N SER A 74 3.11 11.44 13.95
CA SER A 74 2.65 10.65 12.79
C SER A 74 3.32 9.28 12.72
N ALA A 75 4.61 9.16 13.06
CA ALA A 75 5.30 7.89 13.17
C ALA A 75 4.65 6.98 14.21
N ALA A 76 4.43 7.52 15.43
CA ALA A 76 3.77 6.78 16.51
C ALA A 76 2.39 6.28 16.10
N ALA A 77 1.55 7.15 15.54
CA ALA A 77 0.21 6.80 15.07
C ALA A 77 0.26 5.73 13.94
N TYR A 78 1.22 5.82 13.03
CA TYR A 78 1.36 4.85 11.95
C TYR A 78 1.85 3.49 12.47
N ILE A 79 2.79 3.46 13.40
CA ILE A 79 3.25 2.24 14.07
C ILE A 79 2.10 1.58 14.82
N ASP A 80 1.28 2.35 15.56
CA ASP A 80 0.12 1.82 16.26
C ASP A 80 -0.91 1.20 15.30
N ARG A 81 -1.14 1.83 14.15
CA ARG A 81 -2.01 1.28 13.11
C ARG A 81 -1.46 -0.01 12.50
N ILE A 82 -0.15 -0.10 12.27
CA ILE A 82 0.50 -1.33 11.78
C ILE A 82 0.32 -2.46 12.79
N LYS A 83 0.57 -2.19 14.06
CA LYS A 83 0.43 -3.18 15.16
C LYS A 83 -1.02 -3.65 15.33
N SER A 84 -1.98 -2.75 15.19
CA SER A 84 -3.42 -3.07 15.28
C SER A 84 -3.95 -3.80 14.03
N ASN A 85 -3.21 -3.76 12.91
CA ASN A 85 -3.65 -4.32 11.64
C ASN A 85 -2.62 -5.29 11.02
N PRO A 86 -2.35 -6.44 11.65
CA PRO A 86 -1.35 -7.40 11.14
C PRO A 86 -1.68 -7.93 9.72
N GLN A 87 -2.93 -7.81 9.28
CA GLN A 87 -3.35 -8.14 7.92
C GLN A 87 -2.78 -7.20 6.82
N TRP A 88 -2.20 -6.06 7.19
CA TRP A 88 -1.49 -5.20 6.24
C TRP A 88 -0.18 -5.84 5.78
N GLY A 89 0.36 -6.76 6.56
CA GLY A 89 1.58 -7.47 6.24
C GLY A 89 2.79 -6.54 6.23
N LEU A 90 2.85 -5.59 7.16
CA LEU A 90 4.01 -4.71 7.38
C LEU A 90 4.75 -5.14 8.63
N LYS A 91 6.07 -5.27 8.53
CA LYS A 91 6.97 -5.54 9.65
C LYS A 91 7.96 -4.41 9.77
N VAL A 92 7.90 -3.71 10.87
CA VAL A 92 8.83 -2.61 11.17
C VAL A 92 10.09 -3.19 11.79
N HIS A 93 11.25 -2.92 11.19
CA HIS A 93 12.56 -3.38 11.64
C HIS A 93 13.16 -2.45 12.70
N GLY A 94 12.93 -1.15 12.55
CA GLY A 94 13.45 -0.15 13.49
C GLY A 94 13.24 1.28 13.00
N ILE A 95 13.82 2.20 13.74
CA ILE A 95 13.71 3.63 13.52
C ILE A 95 15.12 4.21 13.36
N PHE A 96 15.32 5.02 12.33
CA PHE A 96 16.48 5.89 12.18
C PHE A 96 16.10 7.29 12.60
N ASP A 97 16.84 7.86 13.56
CA ASP A 97 16.52 9.19 14.06
C ASP A 97 17.76 9.82 14.71
N ASP A 98 17.97 11.11 14.48
CA ASP A 98 19.11 11.84 15.05
C ASP A 98 18.79 12.46 16.42
N LEU A 99 17.49 12.67 16.73
CA LEU A 99 17.05 13.42 17.91
C LEU A 99 16.75 12.53 19.11
N VAL A 100 16.26 11.31 18.88
CA VAL A 100 15.92 10.40 19.98
C VAL A 100 17.16 9.69 20.51
N SER A 101 17.14 9.32 21.80
CA SER A 101 18.24 8.60 22.47
C SER A 101 18.50 7.23 21.83
N ASP A 102 19.73 6.72 21.98
CA ASP A 102 20.12 5.42 21.39
C ASP A 102 19.36 4.24 21.98
N ASN A 103 18.91 4.36 23.22
CA ASN A 103 18.09 3.33 23.88
C ASN A 103 16.58 3.50 23.63
N PHE A 104 16.19 4.36 22.68
CA PHE A 104 14.79 4.62 22.39
C PHE A 104 14.08 3.38 21.85
N GLU A 105 12.92 3.11 22.42
CA GLU A 105 12.02 2.03 21.99
C GLU A 105 10.57 2.49 22.05
N TYR A 106 9.84 2.22 20.99
CA TYR A 106 8.40 2.46 20.92
C TYR A 106 7.66 1.20 20.47
N ARG A 107 6.77 0.68 21.30
CA ARG A 107 5.99 -0.53 20.99
C ARG A 107 6.83 -1.74 20.58
N GLY A 108 8.01 -1.92 21.15
CA GLY A 108 8.92 -3.01 20.80
C GLY A 108 9.73 -2.76 19.51
N ILE A 109 9.69 -1.53 18.98
CA ILE A 109 10.49 -1.11 17.83
C ILE A 109 11.57 -0.19 18.36
N LYS A 110 12.83 -0.56 18.13
CA LYS A 110 14.00 0.15 18.64
C LYS A 110 14.57 1.12 17.61
N LYS A 111 15.24 2.15 18.09
CA LYS A 111 16.18 2.90 17.28
C LYS A 111 17.31 1.97 16.84
N ILE A 112 17.65 1.98 15.56
CA ILE A 112 18.68 1.12 14.97
C ILE A 112 19.85 1.91 14.40
N GLY A 113 19.76 3.23 14.35
CA GLY A 113 20.84 4.10 13.90
C GLY A 113 20.40 5.54 13.73
N THR A 114 21.33 6.32 13.21
CA THR A 114 21.14 7.71 12.80
C THR A 114 20.92 7.80 11.29
N LEU A 115 20.61 8.98 10.77
CA LEU A 115 20.46 9.18 9.32
C LEU A 115 21.76 8.89 8.56
N SER A 116 22.91 9.07 9.20
CA SER A 116 24.23 8.74 8.62
C SER A 116 24.40 7.24 8.34
N ASP A 117 23.77 6.40 9.14
CA ASP A 117 23.88 4.94 9.04
C ASP A 117 22.92 4.35 7.98
N LEU A 118 21.96 5.16 7.51
CA LEU A 118 20.89 4.72 6.63
C LEU A 118 21.43 4.10 5.32
N ALA A 119 22.35 4.76 4.65
CA ALA A 119 22.91 4.29 3.39
C ALA A 119 23.57 2.91 3.54
N ALA A 120 24.44 2.76 4.55
CA ALA A 120 25.10 1.50 4.85
C ALA A 120 24.13 0.37 5.26
N TYR A 121 23.04 0.72 5.91
CA TYR A 121 22.01 -0.23 6.29
C TYR A 121 21.21 -0.71 5.09
N LEU A 122 20.83 0.19 4.17
CA LEU A 122 20.10 -0.15 2.95
C LEU A 122 20.91 -1.04 2.00
N GLU A 123 22.23 -0.88 1.97
CA GLU A 123 23.12 -1.74 1.17
C GLU A 123 23.18 -3.18 1.72
N LYS A 124 23.07 -3.35 3.03
CA LYS A 124 23.21 -4.65 3.70
C LYS A 124 21.88 -5.38 3.91
N THR A 125 20.78 -4.65 3.92
CA THR A 125 19.47 -5.20 4.31
C THR A 125 18.47 -4.97 3.19
N SER A 126 17.86 -6.04 2.69
CA SER A 126 16.77 -5.93 1.73
C SER A 126 15.50 -5.44 2.44
N LEU A 127 15.10 -4.23 2.11
CA LEU A 127 13.86 -3.61 2.57
C LEU A 127 12.91 -3.40 1.40
N ASP A 128 11.62 -3.52 1.67
CA ASP A 128 10.58 -3.26 0.67
C ASP A 128 10.15 -1.79 0.66
N GLU A 129 10.16 -1.15 1.83
CA GLU A 129 9.63 0.21 1.99
C GLU A 129 10.39 0.97 3.08
N VAL A 130 10.61 2.25 2.85
CA VAL A 130 11.10 3.23 3.84
C VAL A 130 10.00 4.25 4.09
N ALA A 131 9.56 4.37 5.35
CA ALA A 131 8.58 5.36 5.77
C ALA A 131 9.29 6.60 6.32
N ILE A 132 9.19 7.72 5.62
CA ILE A 132 9.74 9.00 6.06
C ILE A 132 8.69 9.71 6.91
N THR A 133 8.99 9.89 8.19
CA THR A 133 8.09 10.44 9.22
C THR A 133 8.76 11.56 10.01
N LEU A 134 9.55 12.38 9.33
CA LEU A 134 10.27 13.49 9.91
C LEU A 134 9.34 14.52 10.54
N ASN A 135 9.83 15.16 11.61
CA ASN A 135 9.22 16.39 12.12
C ASN A 135 9.40 17.53 11.12
N LEU A 136 8.51 18.52 11.11
CA LEU A 136 8.56 19.66 10.18
C LEU A 136 9.91 20.39 10.19
N ASN A 137 10.53 20.52 11.37
CA ASN A 137 11.83 21.16 11.52
C ASN A 137 12.98 20.42 10.82
N GLU A 138 12.78 19.16 10.46
CA GLU A 138 13.77 18.30 9.82
C GLU A 138 13.54 18.11 8.32
N TYR A 139 12.54 18.79 7.72
CA TYR A 139 12.24 18.64 6.29
C TYR A 139 13.38 19.09 5.38
N HIS A 140 14.31 19.90 5.86
CA HIS A 140 15.54 20.22 5.11
C HIS A 140 16.42 19.00 4.82
N LYS A 141 16.25 17.88 5.58
CA LYS A 141 16.95 16.61 5.35
C LYS A 141 16.25 15.72 4.32
N LEU A 142 15.02 16.05 3.92
CA LEU A 142 14.16 15.20 3.10
C LEU A 142 14.80 14.86 1.76
N GLU A 143 15.36 15.85 1.06
CA GLU A 143 16.02 15.67 -0.24
C GLU A 143 17.16 14.66 -0.16
N GLN A 144 18.02 14.78 0.83
CA GLN A 144 19.13 13.87 1.06
C GLN A 144 18.64 12.43 1.33
N ILE A 145 17.61 12.28 2.15
CA ILE A 145 17.03 10.96 2.49
C ILE A 145 16.43 10.30 1.25
N VAL A 146 15.67 11.06 0.47
CA VAL A 146 15.06 10.56 -0.76
C VAL A 146 16.15 10.10 -1.75
N ALA A 147 17.20 10.91 -1.95
CA ALA A 147 18.31 10.54 -2.82
C ALA A 147 19.01 9.23 -2.40
N ILE A 148 19.20 9.01 -1.09
CA ILE A 148 19.75 7.76 -0.55
C ILE A 148 18.83 6.58 -0.86
N CYS A 149 17.53 6.74 -0.65
CA CYS A 149 16.54 5.70 -0.91
C CYS A 149 16.43 5.37 -2.40
N GLU A 150 16.40 6.38 -3.27
CA GLU A 150 16.37 6.20 -4.74
C GLU A 150 17.60 5.44 -5.24
N LYS A 151 18.79 5.79 -4.75
CA LYS A 151 20.03 5.09 -5.09
C LYS A 151 19.99 3.61 -4.70
N SER A 152 19.32 3.30 -3.58
CA SER A 152 19.17 1.92 -3.09
C SER A 152 17.98 1.17 -3.73
N GLY A 153 17.16 1.84 -4.55
CA GLY A 153 15.99 1.25 -5.21
C GLY A 153 14.85 0.86 -4.26
N VAL A 154 14.86 1.35 -3.02
CA VAL A 154 13.83 1.06 -2.02
C VAL A 154 12.63 1.99 -2.20
N HIS A 155 11.43 1.43 -2.09
CA HIS A 155 10.21 2.21 -2.21
C HIS A 155 10.05 3.19 -1.04
N THR A 156 9.91 4.48 -1.33
CA THR A 156 9.82 5.54 -0.34
C THR A 156 8.36 5.93 -0.12
N LYS A 157 7.96 6.03 1.14
CA LYS A 157 6.63 6.50 1.54
C LYS A 157 6.76 7.69 2.48
N PHE A 158 6.27 8.82 2.07
CA PHE A 158 6.23 10.01 2.89
C PHE A 158 4.96 10.07 3.73
N VAL A 159 5.11 10.22 5.05
CA VAL A 159 4.01 10.35 6.01
C VAL A 159 4.22 11.68 6.76
N PRO A 160 3.62 12.76 6.29
CA PRO A 160 3.84 14.08 6.85
C PRO A 160 3.25 14.22 8.24
N ASP A 161 3.90 15.01 9.09
CA ASP A 161 3.43 15.32 10.43
C ASP A 161 2.61 16.61 10.46
N TYR A 162 1.33 16.51 10.06
CA TYR A 162 0.38 17.64 10.05
C TYR A 162 -0.48 17.71 11.30
N TYR A 163 -0.38 16.78 12.23
CA TYR A 163 -1.32 16.67 13.36
C TYR A 163 -1.40 17.94 14.21
N ASN A 164 -0.33 18.73 14.25
CA ASN A 164 -0.28 19.97 15.02
C ASN A 164 -0.72 21.22 14.24
N PHE A 165 -1.00 21.08 12.93
CA PHE A 165 -1.19 22.23 12.03
C PHE A 165 -2.52 22.23 11.26
N ILE A 166 -3.21 21.12 11.19
CA ILE A 166 -4.47 21.03 10.46
C ILE A 166 -5.62 20.86 11.43
N SER A 167 -6.48 21.90 11.51
CA SER A 167 -7.75 21.82 12.22
C SER A 167 -8.73 20.92 11.48
N THR A 168 -9.16 19.90 12.13
CA THR A 168 -10.33 19.04 12.08
C THR A 168 -10.85 18.42 10.79
N ASN A 169 -10.71 18.96 9.58
CA ASN A 169 -11.16 18.31 8.33
C ASN A 169 -10.33 18.76 7.12
N PRO A 170 -9.18 18.14 6.85
CA PRO A 170 -8.49 18.38 5.58
C PRO A 170 -9.31 17.79 4.44
N TYR A 171 -9.67 18.60 3.45
CA TYR A 171 -10.16 18.12 2.17
C TYR A 171 -9.03 18.24 1.13
N THR A 172 -8.92 17.26 0.29
CA THR A 172 -8.06 17.32 -0.89
C THR A 172 -8.93 17.65 -2.08
N GLU A 173 -8.66 18.76 -2.71
CA GLU A 173 -9.26 19.14 -4.00
C GLU A 173 -8.32 18.67 -5.10
N ASP A 174 -8.83 17.85 -6.01
CA ASP A 174 -8.08 17.40 -7.17
C ASP A 174 -8.29 18.47 -8.25
N LEU A 175 -7.35 19.39 -8.37
CA LEU A 175 -7.34 20.39 -9.44
C LEU A 175 -6.73 19.74 -10.68
N ASP A 176 -7.56 19.13 -11.51
CA ASP A 176 -7.27 18.61 -12.87
C ASP A 176 -5.77 18.61 -13.28
N GLY A 177 -5.04 17.62 -12.75
CA GLY A 177 -3.77 17.22 -13.36
C GLY A 177 -2.52 18.02 -12.95
N LEU A 178 -2.50 18.67 -11.79
CA LEU A 178 -1.29 19.18 -11.14
C LEU A 178 -0.99 18.39 -9.87
#